data_28b290c1f524b0c05d9afe98602ef38f
#
_entry.id   28b290c1f524b0c05d9afe98602ef38f
#
_cell.length_a   1.000
_cell.length_b   1.000
_cell.length_c   1.000
_cell.angle_alpha   90.00
_cell.angle_beta   90.00
_cell.angle_gamma   90.00
#
_symmetry.space_group_name_H-M   'P 1'
#
loop_
_entity.id
_entity.type
_entity.pdbx_description
1 polymer ?
#
loop_
_entity_poly.entity_id
_entity_poly.type
_entity_poly.pdbx_seq_one_letter_code
_entity_poly.pdbx_strand_id
1 'polypeptide(L)'
;MAIFEGAGVAIITPFHTDGSIDYDKFGEVIEQQIANQTDAIIVCGTTGESATMTHEEHLDVIRYCVEKVAHRIPVVAGTGSNCTETAVYLSQEAEKIGADGLLVVTPYYNKATQNGLYQHFKMVADSVKLPILLYNVPSRTGTTLQPETIVRLCRDVENIVGVKDATGNISQTAHLMSIADGCVDLYSGEDAIIVPMLSLLSLIHISEPTRPY
;
A
#
# COMPACT_ATOMS: atom_id res chain seq x y z
N MET A 1 6.61 4.24 14.44
CA MET A 1 7.62 3.20 14.06
C MET A 1 7.24 2.72 12.68
N ALA A 2 8.17 2.71 11.74
CA ALA A 2 7.92 2.24 10.37
C ALA A 2 7.39 0.79 10.36
N ILE A 3 6.52 0.44 9.42
CA ILE A 3 6.01 -0.94 9.27
C ILE A 3 7.17 -1.87 8.86
N PHE A 4 8.04 -1.39 7.97
CA PHE A 4 9.27 -2.06 7.56
C PHE A 4 10.27 -1.04 7.01
N GLU A 5 11.53 -1.43 6.88
CA GLU A 5 12.58 -0.71 6.16
C GLU A 5 13.14 -1.66 5.10
N GLY A 6 13.48 -1.15 3.92
CA GLY A 6 14.02 -1.96 2.83
C GLY A 6 13.05 -2.13 1.65
N ALA A 7 13.10 -3.29 1.01
CA ALA A 7 12.35 -3.60 -0.19
C ALA A 7 11.03 -4.31 0.13
N GLY A 8 9.91 -3.63 -0.08
CA GLY A 8 8.59 -4.23 -0.07
C GLY A 8 8.18 -4.66 -1.48
N VAL A 9 7.66 -5.88 -1.64
CA VAL A 9 7.17 -6.36 -2.93
C VAL A 9 5.66 -6.20 -3.04
N ALA A 10 5.20 -5.45 -4.05
CA ALA A 10 3.80 -5.48 -4.47
C ALA A 10 3.56 -6.78 -5.25
N ILE A 11 3.20 -7.84 -4.54
CA ILE A 11 3.16 -9.20 -5.07
C ILE A 11 2.01 -9.38 -6.08
N ILE A 12 2.25 -10.20 -7.11
CA ILE A 12 1.22 -10.61 -8.07
C ILE A 12 0.27 -11.62 -7.44
N THR A 13 -0.94 -11.72 -8.01
CA THR A 13 -1.88 -12.81 -7.73
C THR A 13 -1.97 -13.72 -8.97
N PRO A 14 -1.41 -14.92 -8.94
CA PRO A 14 -1.54 -15.86 -10.05
C PRO A 14 -2.97 -16.36 -10.23
N PHE A 15 -3.39 -16.51 -11.48
CA PHE A 15 -4.71 -17.05 -11.86
C PHE A 15 -4.54 -18.24 -12.78
N HIS A 16 -5.47 -19.19 -12.66
CA HIS A 16 -5.66 -20.25 -13.65
C HIS A 16 -6.30 -19.69 -14.93
N THR A 17 -6.29 -20.48 -16.00
CA THR A 17 -6.89 -20.08 -17.29
C THR A 17 -8.40 -19.91 -17.24
N ASP A 18 -9.07 -20.46 -16.24
CA ASP A 18 -10.51 -20.30 -15.99
C ASP A 18 -10.85 -19.06 -15.15
N GLY A 19 -9.81 -18.30 -14.70
CA GLY A 19 -9.94 -17.09 -13.91
C GLY A 19 -9.95 -17.30 -12.40
N SER A 20 -9.93 -18.54 -11.92
CA SER A 20 -9.77 -18.82 -10.47
C SER A 20 -8.34 -18.54 -9.99
N ILE A 21 -8.18 -18.23 -8.70
CA ILE A 21 -6.87 -17.94 -8.10
C ILE A 21 -6.06 -19.21 -7.95
N ASP A 22 -4.81 -19.20 -8.44
CA ASP A 22 -3.83 -20.28 -8.28
C ASP A 22 -3.06 -20.11 -6.98
N TYR A 23 -3.61 -20.63 -5.88
CA TYR A 23 -3.00 -20.53 -4.56
C TYR A 23 -1.69 -21.31 -4.45
N ASP A 24 -1.52 -22.41 -5.18
CA ASP A 24 -0.27 -23.17 -5.18
C ASP A 24 0.86 -22.32 -5.76
N LYS A 25 0.63 -21.71 -6.92
CA LYS A 25 1.57 -20.79 -7.55
C LYS A 25 1.81 -19.55 -6.72
N PHE A 26 0.76 -19.01 -6.10
CA PHE A 26 0.89 -17.86 -5.19
C PHE A 26 1.78 -18.19 -4.00
N GLY A 27 1.61 -19.37 -3.41
CA GLY A 27 2.47 -19.86 -2.33
C GLY A 27 3.94 -19.99 -2.74
N GLU A 28 4.23 -20.47 -3.96
CA GLU A 28 5.59 -20.54 -4.50
C GLU A 28 6.20 -19.13 -4.65
N VAL A 29 5.43 -18.16 -5.15
CA VAL A 29 5.90 -16.78 -5.32
C VAL A 29 6.21 -16.13 -3.96
N ILE A 30 5.36 -16.34 -2.94
CA ILE A 30 5.60 -15.85 -1.57
C ILE A 30 6.92 -16.43 -1.02
N GLU A 31 7.12 -17.76 -1.11
CA GLU A 31 8.34 -18.40 -0.62
C GLU A 31 9.59 -17.90 -1.37
N GLN A 32 9.48 -17.68 -2.67
CA GLN A 32 10.56 -17.11 -3.46
C GLN A 32 10.95 -15.71 -2.99
N GLN A 33 9.98 -14.84 -2.67
CA GLN A 33 10.26 -13.50 -2.17
C GLN A 33 10.98 -13.56 -0.82
N ILE A 34 10.49 -14.39 0.10
CA ILE A 34 11.11 -14.55 1.43
C ILE A 34 12.54 -15.11 1.30
N ALA A 35 12.74 -16.13 0.46
CA ALA A 35 14.06 -16.72 0.22
C ALA A 35 15.07 -15.73 -0.39
N ASN A 36 14.58 -14.73 -1.15
CA ASN A 36 15.38 -13.64 -1.73
C ASN A 36 15.46 -12.40 -0.84
N GLN A 37 15.14 -12.53 0.44
CA GLN A 37 15.31 -11.46 1.45
C GLN A 37 14.49 -10.20 1.19
N THR A 38 13.26 -10.35 0.65
CA THR A 38 12.29 -9.26 0.62
C THR A 38 11.90 -8.88 2.05
N ASP A 39 11.87 -7.59 2.37
CA ASP A 39 11.63 -7.09 3.73
C ASP A 39 10.14 -7.01 4.10
N ALA A 40 9.23 -6.92 3.12
CA ALA A 40 7.78 -6.95 3.34
C ALA A 40 7.03 -7.42 2.09
N ILE A 41 5.84 -8.00 2.27
CA ILE A 41 4.92 -8.32 1.17
C ILE A 41 3.72 -7.37 1.21
N ILE A 42 3.45 -6.71 0.09
CA ILE A 42 2.26 -5.90 -0.11
C ILE A 42 1.28 -6.68 -0.99
N VAL A 43 0.28 -7.27 -0.35
CA VAL A 43 -0.72 -8.13 -1.00
C VAL A 43 -1.94 -7.31 -1.44
N CYS A 44 -2.59 -7.71 -2.51
CA CYS A 44 -3.79 -7.04 -3.05
C CYS A 44 -3.58 -5.55 -3.34
N GLY A 45 -2.36 -5.15 -3.72
CA GLY A 45 -2.12 -3.86 -4.37
C GLY A 45 -2.60 -3.88 -5.83
N THR A 46 -2.28 -2.82 -6.59
CA THR A 46 -2.59 -2.72 -8.02
C THR A 46 -1.96 -3.87 -8.82
N THR A 47 -0.73 -4.22 -8.53
CA THR A 47 0.01 -5.33 -9.16
C THR A 47 -0.65 -6.68 -8.87
N GLY A 48 -1.24 -6.85 -7.70
CA GLY A 48 -2.00 -8.04 -7.30
C GLY A 48 -3.42 -8.08 -7.86
N GLU A 49 -3.78 -7.18 -8.77
CA GLU A 49 -5.06 -7.14 -9.50
C GLU A 49 -6.31 -7.11 -8.61
N SER A 50 -6.21 -6.48 -7.42
CA SER A 50 -7.32 -6.40 -6.45
C SER A 50 -8.61 -5.81 -7.03
N ALA A 51 -8.51 -4.94 -8.06
CA ALA A 51 -9.65 -4.33 -8.71
C ALA A 51 -10.50 -5.31 -9.57
N THR A 52 -9.96 -6.49 -9.90
CA THR A 52 -10.65 -7.52 -10.70
C THR A 52 -11.24 -8.64 -9.85
N MET A 53 -10.99 -8.63 -8.55
CA MET A 53 -11.47 -9.61 -7.57
C MET A 53 -12.80 -9.20 -6.97
N THR A 54 -13.63 -10.18 -6.63
CA THR A 54 -14.70 -9.98 -5.66
C THR A 54 -14.13 -9.66 -4.28
N HIS A 55 -14.93 -9.07 -3.38
CA HIS A 55 -14.46 -8.80 -2.02
C HIS A 55 -14.08 -10.08 -1.25
N GLU A 56 -14.76 -11.20 -1.54
CA GLU A 56 -14.47 -12.49 -0.93
C GLU A 56 -13.10 -13.01 -1.40
N GLU A 57 -12.84 -13.04 -2.70
CA GLU A 57 -11.54 -13.42 -3.26
C GLU A 57 -10.42 -12.52 -2.73
N HIS A 58 -10.65 -11.21 -2.66
CA HIS A 58 -9.69 -10.24 -2.13
C HIS A 58 -9.28 -10.59 -0.68
N LEU A 59 -10.25 -10.87 0.18
CA LEU A 59 -10.00 -11.24 1.57
C LEU A 59 -9.36 -12.62 1.69
N ASP A 60 -9.71 -13.58 0.84
CA ASP A 60 -9.11 -14.90 0.83
C ASP A 60 -7.64 -14.87 0.39
N VAL A 61 -7.30 -14.01 -0.58
CA VAL A 61 -5.89 -13.76 -0.99
C VAL A 61 -5.08 -13.16 0.16
N ILE A 62 -5.65 -12.18 0.89
CA ILE A 62 -4.99 -11.61 2.07
C ILE A 62 -4.77 -12.69 3.12
N ARG A 63 -5.80 -13.47 3.45
CA ARG A 63 -5.74 -14.55 4.44
C ARG A 63 -4.68 -15.58 4.09
N TYR A 64 -4.71 -16.07 2.85
CA TYR A 64 -3.72 -17.02 2.38
C TYR A 64 -2.28 -16.46 2.50
N CYS A 65 -2.08 -15.19 2.12
CA CYS A 65 -0.78 -14.54 2.22
C CYS A 65 -0.29 -14.46 3.68
N VAL A 66 -1.13 -14.00 4.61
CA VAL A 66 -0.82 -13.89 6.04
C VAL A 66 -0.45 -15.26 6.62
N GLU A 67 -1.27 -16.28 6.37
CA GLU A 67 -1.05 -17.65 6.84
C GLU A 67 0.25 -18.23 6.24
N LYS A 68 0.50 -18.02 4.96
CA LYS A 68 1.67 -18.54 4.26
C LYS A 68 2.96 -17.87 4.71
N VAL A 69 2.94 -16.56 4.92
CA VAL A 69 4.09 -15.80 5.42
C VAL A 69 4.40 -16.16 6.87
N ALA A 70 3.39 -16.46 7.67
CA ALA A 70 3.53 -16.94 9.07
C ALA A 70 4.46 -16.05 9.91
N HIS A 71 4.27 -14.73 9.85
CA HIS A 71 5.02 -13.70 10.60
C HIS A 71 6.54 -13.68 10.34
N ARG A 72 7.04 -14.26 9.24
CA ARG A 72 8.46 -14.23 8.89
C ARG A 72 8.91 -12.85 8.42
N ILE A 73 8.03 -12.12 7.77
CA ILE A 73 8.17 -10.71 7.36
C ILE A 73 6.80 -10.03 7.44
N PRO A 74 6.72 -8.69 7.50
CA PRO A 74 5.44 -7.99 7.52
C PRO A 74 4.61 -8.21 6.25
N VAL A 75 3.29 -8.35 6.44
CA VAL A 75 2.29 -8.37 5.36
C VAL A 75 1.45 -7.10 5.42
N VAL A 76 1.52 -6.29 4.38
CA VAL A 76 0.75 -5.05 4.23
C VAL A 76 -0.37 -5.29 3.23
N ALA A 77 -1.62 -5.19 3.67
CA ALA A 77 -2.79 -5.45 2.83
C ALA A 77 -3.26 -4.20 2.09
N GLY A 78 -3.41 -4.28 0.78
CA GLY A 78 -4.06 -3.26 -0.05
C GLY A 78 -5.57 -3.31 0.15
N THR A 79 -6.15 -2.31 0.82
CA THR A 79 -7.59 -2.28 1.17
C THR A 79 -8.30 -1.04 0.65
N GLY A 80 -7.58 -0.16 -0.06
CA GLY A 80 -8.14 1.08 -0.59
C GLY A 80 -9.21 0.86 -1.65
N SER A 81 -10.21 1.73 -1.65
CA SER A 81 -11.31 1.76 -2.62
C SER A 81 -11.73 3.21 -2.87
N ASN A 82 -12.38 3.47 -4.01
CA ASN A 82 -13.03 4.76 -4.25
C ASN A 82 -14.37 4.91 -3.49
N CYS A 83 -14.87 3.85 -2.89
CA CYS A 83 -15.98 3.84 -1.94
C CYS A 83 -15.43 3.74 -0.52
N THR A 84 -15.69 4.74 0.32
CA THR A 84 -15.15 4.79 1.69
C THR A 84 -15.64 3.62 2.53
N GLU A 85 -16.91 3.24 2.42
CA GLU A 85 -17.49 2.10 3.15
C GLU A 85 -16.80 0.78 2.79
N THR A 86 -16.49 0.58 1.50
CA THR A 86 -15.74 -0.58 1.04
C THR A 86 -14.32 -0.59 1.60
N ALA A 87 -13.62 0.56 1.58
CA ALA A 87 -12.28 0.67 2.14
C ALA A 87 -12.27 0.38 3.66
N VAL A 88 -13.27 0.89 4.40
CA VAL A 88 -13.46 0.59 5.83
C VAL A 88 -13.67 -0.90 6.05
N TYR A 89 -14.60 -1.51 5.31
CA TYR A 89 -14.92 -2.93 5.42
C TYR A 89 -13.68 -3.82 5.17
N LEU A 90 -13.00 -3.61 4.04
CA LEU A 90 -11.80 -4.39 3.70
C LEU A 90 -10.68 -4.20 4.73
N SER A 91 -10.51 -2.98 5.26
CA SER A 91 -9.50 -2.69 6.27
C SER A 91 -9.78 -3.41 7.60
N GLN A 92 -11.03 -3.41 8.05
CA GLN A 92 -11.45 -4.12 9.25
C GLN A 92 -11.29 -5.65 9.11
N GLU A 93 -11.61 -6.20 7.95
CA GLU A 93 -11.43 -7.64 7.71
C GLU A 93 -9.94 -8.01 7.60
N ALA A 94 -9.12 -7.18 6.96
CA ALA A 94 -7.67 -7.40 6.90
C ALA A 94 -7.03 -7.36 8.31
N GLU A 95 -7.48 -6.47 9.20
CA GLU A 95 -7.05 -6.45 10.60
C GLU A 95 -7.43 -7.74 11.34
N LYS A 96 -8.66 -8.23 11.16
CA LYS A 96 -9.11 -9.51 11.76
C LYS A 96 -8.34 -10.72 11.23
N ILE A 97 -7.95 -10.69 9.96
CA ILE A 97 -7.12 -11.72 9.32
C ILE A 97 -5.71 -11.74 9.91
N GLY A 98 -5.21 -10.61 10.42
CA GLY A 98 -3.88 -10.51 11.03
C GLY A 98 -2.82 -9.91 10.10
N ALA A 99 -3.20 -9.03 9.18
CA ALA A 99 -2.24 -8.19 8.47
C ALA A 99 -1.45 -7.30 9.44
N ASP A 100 -0.21 -6.94 9.09
CA ASP A 100 0.66 -6.10 9.92
C ASP A 100 0.51 -4.60 9.61
N GLY A 101 -0.09 -4.26 8.48
CA GLY A 101 -0.37 -2.89 8.07
C GLY A 101 -1.29 -2.84 6.85
N LEU A 102 -1.69 -1.63 6.48
CA LEU A 102 -2.59 -1.39 5.37
C LEU A 102 -1.97 -0.43 4.35
N LEU A 103 -2.20 -0.68 3.05
CA LEU A 103 -1.92 0.24 1.96
C LEU A 103 -3.25 0.73 1.38
N VAL A 104 -3.56 2.01 1.58
CA VAL A 104 -4.84 2.59 1.17
C VAL A 104 -4.61 3.58 0.03
N VAL A 105 -5.07 3.22 -1.17
CA VAL A 105 -4.95 4.06 -2.37
C VAL A 105 -5.92 5.24 -2.32
N THR A 106 -5.49 6.38 -2.86
CA THR A 106 -6.36 7.53 -3.09
C THR A 106 -7.62 7.11 -3.87
N PRO A 107 -8.83 7.53 -3.46
CA PRO A 107 -10.04 7.28 -4.25
C PRO A 107 -9.86 7.64 -5.71
N TYR A 108 -10.06 6.66 -6.58
CA TYR A 108 -9.91 6.77 -8.01
C TYR A 108 -11.24 7.05 -8.69
N TYR A 109 -11.22 7.59 -9.91
CA TYR A 109 -12.38 7.90 -10.76
C TYR A 109 -13.19 9.12 -10.31
N ASN A 110 -13.66 9.19 -9.06
CA ASN A 110 -14.57 10.21 -8.52
C ASN A 110 -13.89 11.55 -8.14
N LYS A 111 -12.56 11.67 -8.27
CA LYS A 111 -11.76 12.93 -8.16
C LYS A 111 -12.14 13.79 -6.94
N ALA A 112 -12.00 13.22 -5.74
CA ALA A 112 -12.31 13.92 -4.50
C ALA A 112 -11.41 15.16 -4.28
N THR A 113 -11.94 16.15 -3.57
CA THR A 113 -11.16 17.32 -3.11
C THR A 113 -10.19 16.93 -1.99
N GLN A 114 -9.19 17.77 -1.69
CA GLN A 114 -8.22 17.47 -0.62
C GLN A 114 -8.90 17.25 0.74
N ASN A 115 -9.94 18.02 1.04
CA ASN A 115 -10.71 17.82 2.27
C ASN A 115 -11.53 16.50 2.22
N GLY A 116 -12.07 16.15 1.06
CA GLY A 116 -12.73 14.84 0.86
C GLY A 116 -11.76 13.68 1.03
N LEU A 117 -10.53 13.79 0.50
CA LEU A 117 -9.46 12.81 0.69
C LEU A 117 -9.10 12.68 2.18
N TYR A 118 -8.93 13.81 2.87
CA TYR A 118 -8.67 13.82 4.31
C TYR A 118 -9.76 13.06 5.08
N GLN A 119 -11.04 13.35 4.82
CA GLN A 119 -12.14 12.66 5.49
C GLN A 119 -12.19 11.17 5.16
N HIS A 120 -11.96 10.80 3.90
CA HIS A 120 -11.91 9.41 3.46
C HIS A 120 -10.85 8.62 4.23
N PHE A 121 -9.59 9.08 4.22
CA PHE A 121 -8.50 8.38 4.92
C PHE A 121 -8.71 8.36 6.43
N LYS A 122 -9.20 9.46 7.01
CA LYS A 122 -9.51 9.51 8.43
C LYS A 122 -10.59 8.50 8.83
N MET A 123 -11.66 8.35 8.05
CA MET A 123 -12.71 7.36 8.32
C MET A 123 -12.17 5.93 8.26
N VAL A 124 -11.30 5.62 7.31
CA VAL A 124 -10.63 4.30 7.24
C VAL A 124 -9.76 4.10 8.49
N ALA A 125 -8.94 5.08 8.83
CA ALA A 125 -8.01 5.00 9.96
C ALA A 125 -8.73 4.88 11.31
N ASP A 126 -9.81 5.63 11.51
CA ASP A 126 -10.63 5.56 12.73
C ASP A 126 -11.30 4.18 12.93
N SER A 127 -11.39 3.36 11.87
CA SER A 127 -12.06 2.06 11.90
C SER A 127 -11.16 0.88 12.29
N VAL A 128 -9.84 1.08 12.35
CA VAL A 128 -8.81 0.06 12.60
C VAL A 128 -7.71 0.59 13.50
N LYS A 129 -6.87 -0.33 14.03
CA LYS A 129 -5.69 0.02 14.82
C LYS A 129 -4.39 -0.17 14.04
N LEU A 130 -4.44 -0.86 12.90
CA LEU A 130 -3.26 -1.13 12.09
C LEU A 130 -2.63 0.15 11.54
N PRO A 131 -1.31 0.20 11.40
CA PRO A 131 -0.64 1.30 10.71
C PRO A 131 -1.04 1.34 9.23
N ILE A 132 -1.24 2.55 8.71
CA ILE A 132 -1.70 2.81 7.36
C ILE A 132 -0.65 3.58 6.58
N LEU A 133 -0.30 3.07 5.40
CA LEU A 133 0.39 3.81 4.35
C LEU A 133 -0.62 4.36 3.35
N LEU A 134 -0.60 5.67 3.15
CA LEU A 134 -1.33 6.32 2.08
C LEU A 134 -0.69 5.93 0.73
N TYR A 135 -1.48 5.67 -0.30
CA TYR A 135 -0.93 5.39 -1.62
C TYR A 135 -1.34 6.47 -2.62
N ASN A 136 -0.34 7.26 -3.04
CA ASN A 136 -0.51 8.41 -3.93
C ASN A 136 0.00 8.06 -5.34
N VAL A 137 -0.92 7.76 -6.27
CA VAL A 137 -0.61 7.31 -7.63
C VAL A 137 -1.49 8.02 -8.67
N PRO A 138 -1.26 9.30 -8.94
CA PRO A 138 -2.13 10.13 -9.79
C PRO A 138 -2.32 9.59 -11.21
N SER A 139 -1.32 8.90 -11.75
CA SER A 139 -1.38 8.27 -13.08
C SER A 139 -2.48 7.22 -13.22
N ARG A 140 -2.90 6.61 -12.09
CA ARG A 140 -3.97 5.60 -12.04
C ARG A 140 -5.27 6.14 -11.46
N THR A 141 -5.18 7.05 -10.49
CA THR A 141 -6.37 7.54 -9.77
C THR A 141 -6.99 8.80 -10.39
N GLY A 142 -6.20 9.55 -11.15
CA GLY A 142 -6.60 10.87 -11.67
C GLY A 142 -6.69 11.94 -10.58
N THR A 143 -6.18 11.65 -9.38
CA THR A 143 -6.23 12.56 -8.21
C THR A 143 -4.89 12.51 -7.48
N THR A 144 -4.32 13.66 -7.18
CA THR A 144 -3.08 13.79 -6.40
C THR A 144 -3.41 14.13 -4.96
N LEU A 145 -2.88 13.38 -4.01
CA LEU A 145 -2.87 13.76 -2.62
C LEU A 145 -1.72 14.77 -2.41
N GLN A 146 -2.07 15.98 -2.00
CA GLN A 146 -1.08 17.06 -1.86
C GLN A 146 -0.23 16.89 -0.61
N PRO A 147 1.04 17.36 -0.59
CA PRO A 147 1.95 17.26 0.55
C PRO A 147 1.34 17.74 1.87
N GLU A 148 0.65 18.88 1.85
CA GLU A 148 0.02 19.46 3.04
C GLU A 148 -1.09 18.55 3.60
N THR A 149 -1.81 17.85 2.72
CA THR A 149 -2.86 16.91 3.13
C THR A 149 -2.24 15.63 3.72
N ILE A 150 -1.14 15.14 3.16
CA ILE A 150 -0.39 13.99 3.70
C ILE A 150 0.12 14.31 5.11
N VAL A 151 0.82 15.44 5.26
CA VAL A 151 1.38 15.88 6.55
C VAL A 151 0.26 16.08 7.58
N ARG A 152 -0.86 16.69 7.18
CA ARG A 152 -2.01 16.88 8.06
C ARG A 152 -2.57 15.53 8.53
N LEU A 153 -2.73 14.55 7.63
CA LEU A 153 -3.20 13.20 7.98
C LEU A 153 -2.25 12.52 8.97
N CYS A 154 -0.94 12.51 8.70
CA CYS A 154 0.03 11.88 9.59
C CYS A 154 0.15 12.56 10.97
N ARG A 155 -0.15 13.86 11.07
CA ARG A 155 -0.15 14.58 12.35
C ARG A 155 -1.46 14.42 13.14
N ASP A 156 -2.59 14.43 12.45
CA ASP A 156 -3.91 14.42 13.09
C ASP A 156 -4.41 13.01 13.42
N VAL A 157 -3.85 11.96 12.77
CA VAL A 157 -4.34 10.58 12.83
C VAL A 157 -3.19 9.63 13.15
N GLU A 158 -3.16 9.11 14.36
CA GLU A 158 -2.03 8.39 14.96
C GLU A 158 -1.56 7.19 14.15
N ASN A 159 -2.48 6.44 13.56
CA ASN A 159 -2.18 5.24 12.79
C ASN A 159 -1.96 5.47 11.29
N ILE A 160 -2.01 6.71 10.79
CA ILE A 160 -1.50 7.04 9.46
C ILE A 160 -0.02 7.39 9.58
N VAL A 161 0.84 6.45 9.20
CA VAL A 161 2.28 6.55 9.50
C VAL A 161 3.12 7.05 8.34
N GLY A 162 2.62 6.98 7.10
CA GLY A 162 3.43 7.39 5.96
C GLY A 162 2.72 7.30 4.62
N VAL A 163 3.52 7.37 3.55
CA VAL A 163 3.03 7.36 2.17
C VAL A 163 3.92 6.52 1.25
N LYS A 164 3.28 5.71 0.39
CA LYS A 164 3.86 5.20 -0.85
C LYS A 164 3.63 6.26 -1.93
N ASP A 165 4.70 6.95 -2.32
CA ASP A 165 4.64 7.99 -3.35
C ASP A 165 5.01 7.41 -4.72
N ALA A 166 4.03 7.36 -5.61
CA ALA A 166 4.15 6.96 -7.01
C ALA A 166 3.72 8.12 -7.95
N THR A 167 4.01 9.35 -7.55
CA THR A 167 3.71 10.54 -8.37
C THR A 167 4.71 10.73 -9.51
N GLY A 168 5.91 10.18 -9.38
CA GLY A 168 7.04 10.46 -10.29
C GLY A 168 7.56 11.90 -10.19
N ASN A 169 7.08 12.70 -9.23
CA ASN A 169 7.42 14.12 -9.08
C ASN A 169 8.33 14.35 -7.87
N ILE A 170 9.64 14.23 -8.09
CA ILE A 170 10.65 14.40 -7.03
C ILE A 170 10.59 15.78 -6.35
N SER A 171 10.18 16.83 -7.06
CA SER A 171 10.03 18.17 -6.49
C SER A 171 8.89 18.22 -5.48
N GLN A 172 7.77 17.56 -5.78
CA GLN A 172 6.65 17.42 -4.85
C GLN A 172 7.05 16.57 -3.63
N THR A 173 7.79 15.49 -3.85
CA THR A 173 8.31 14.64 -2.78
C THR A 173 9.29 15.42 -1.88
N ALA A 174 10.19 16.21 -2.47
CA ALA A 174 11.09 17.06 -1.71
C ALA A 174 10.34 18.10 -0.87
N HIS A 175 9.30 18.71 -1.43
CA HIS A 175 8.41 19.61 -0.68
C HIS A 175 7.71 18.89 0.47
N LEU A 176 7.14 17.70 0.23
CA LEU A 176 6.56 16.87 1.27
C LEU A 176 7.52 16.68 2.44
N MET A 177 8.74 16.21 2.16
CA MET A 177 9.73 15.94 3.22
C MET A 177 10.20 17.21 3.92
N SER A 178 10.24 18.35 3.24
CA SER A 178 10.61 19.63 3.84
C SER A 178 9.61 20.15 4.88
N ILE A 179 8.33 19.76 4.77
CA ILE A 179 7.26 20.18 5.70
C ILE A 179 6.83 19.06 6.66
N ALA A 180 7.29 17.82 6.44
CA ALA A 180 6.89 16.64 7.22
C ALA A 180 7.42 16.67 8.67
N ASP A 181 8.58 17.25 8.90
CA ASP A 181 9.21 17.34 10.24
C ASP A 181 9.27 15.98 10.96
N GLY A 182 9.62 14.91 10.20
CA GLY A 182 9.77 13.56 10.70
C GLY A 182 8.48 12.78 10.98
N CYS A 183 7.30 13.33 10.65
CA CYS A 183 6.02 12.63 10.89
C CYS A 183 5.57 11.72 9.74
N VAL A 184 6.33 11.61 8.66
CA VAL A 184 5.94 10.84 7.47
C VAL A 184 7.01 9.82 7.12
N ASP A 185 6.67 8.54 7.17
CA ASP A 185 7.47 7.47 6.57
C ASP A 185 7.26 7.49 5.05
N LEU A 186 8.33 7.69 4.29
CA LEU A 186 8.29 7.81 2.83
C LEU A 186 8.76 6.52 2.15
N TYR A 187 7.95 5.95 1.27
CA TYR A 187 8.31 4.83 0.39
C TYR A 187 8.17 5.24 -1.08
N SER A 188 9.15 4.90 -1.91
CA SER A 188 9.02 5.06 -3.36
C SER A 188 8.06 4.01 -3.93
N GLY A 189 7.11 4.44 -4.73
CA GLY A 189 6.26 3.57 -5.56
C GLY A 189 6.62 3.65 -7.04
N GLU A 190 7.77 4.27 -7.38
CA GLU A 190 8.24 4.47 -8.76
C GLU A 190 9.73 4.11 -8.83
N ASP A 191 10.06 3.03 -9.55
CA ASP A 191 11.41 2.47 -9.61
C ASP A 191 12.45 3.44 -10.17
N ALA A 192 12.05 4.26 -11.15
CA ALA A 192 12.95 5.21 -11.82
C ALA A 192 13.52 6.29 -10.88
N ILE A 193 12.84 6.55 -9.76
CA ILE A 193 13.24 7.61 -8.81
C ILE A 193 13.63 7.10 -7.42
N ILE A 194 13.85 5.79 -7.25
CA ILE A 194 14.27 5.21 -5.95
C ILE A 194 15.53 5.92 -5.44
N VAL A 195 16.57 6.02 -6.26
CA VAL A 195 17.85 6.63 -5.85
C VAL A 195 17.71 8.11 -5.48
N PRO A 196 17.05 8.96 -6.27
CA PRO A 196 16.72 10.33 -5.83
C PRO A 196 15.92 10.37 -4.53
N MET A 197 14.94 9.48 -4.34
CA MET A 197 14.11 9.47 -3.12
C MET A 197 14.89 9.04 -1.88
N LEU A 198 15.92 8.18 -2.00
CA LEU A 198 16.82 7.85 -0.90
C LEU A 198 17.54 9.10 -0.34
N SER A 199 17.89 10.07 -1.21
CA SER A 199 18.47 11.35 -0.75
C SER A 199 17.47 12.22 0.02
N LEU A 200 16.20 11.94 -0.07
CA LEU A 200 15.11 12.58 0.68
C LEU A 200 14.67 11.75 1.91
N LEU A 201 15.51 10.83 2.38
CA LEU A 201 15.29 9.98 3.56
C LEU A 201 14.12 8.99 3.40
N SER A 202 13.85 8.49 2.19
CA SER A 202 12.88 7.41 2.01
C SER A 202 13.37 6.12 2.68
N LEU A 203 12.41 5.31 3.18
CA LEU A 203 12.65 3.99 3.77
C LEU A 203 12.83 2.88 2.72
N ILE A 204 13.16 3.27 1.50
CA ILE A 204 13.42 2.57 0.26
C ILE A 204 12.18 2.50 -0.61
N HIS A 205 11.59 1.31 -0.90
CA HIS A 205 10.54 1.27 -1.92
C HIS A 205 9.55 0.12 -1.77
N ILE A 206 8.44 0.25 -2.48
CA ILE A 206 7.45 -0.79 -2.70
C ILE A 206 7.28 -0.95 -4.22
N SER A 207 7.80 -2.02 -4.79
CA SER A 207 7.82 -2.28 -6.22
C SER A 207 7.26 -3.65 -6.58
N GLU A 208 7.09 -3.92 -7.88
CA GLU A 208 6.63 -5.21 -8.38
C GLU A 208 7.75 -6.25 -8.30
N PRO A 209 7.41 -7.56 -8.16
CA PRO A 209 8.40 -8.62 -8.26
C PRO A 209 8.89 -8.67 -9.70
N THR A 210 10.18 -8.39 -9.91
CA THR A 210 10.92 -8.49 -11.18
C THR A 210 10.09 -8.21 -12.44
N ARG A 211 10.24 -7.02 -13.03
CA ARG A 211 9.84 -6.84 -14.43
C ARG A 211 10.85 -7.63 -15.29
N PRO A 212 10.40 -8.60 -16.12
CA PRO A 212 11.28 -9.13 -17.14
C PRO A 212 11.60 -7.98 -18.11
N TYR A 213 12.86 -7.61 -18.20
CA TYR A 213 13.35 -6.66 -19.21
C TYR A 213 13.42 -7.34 -20.56
#